data_ae942f7c8c19031c4c5db3fad5cd8227
#
_entry.id   ae942f7c8c19031c4c5db3fad5cd8227
#
_cell.length_a   1.000
_cell.length_b   1.000
_cell.length_c   1.000
_cell.angle_alpha   90.00
_cell.angle_beta   90.00
_cell.angle_gamma   90.00
#
_symmetry.space_group_name_H-M   'P 1'
#
loop_
_entity.id
_entity.type
_entity.pdbx_description
1 polymer ?
#
loop_
_entity_poly.entity_id
_entity_poly.type
_entity_poly.pdbx_seq_one_letter_code
_entity_poly.pdbx_strand_id
1 'polypeptide(L)'
;MISSAFKQFVQDTDWGDLDYLIIDLPPGTGDVQLSLVQNVPLTGVVIVTTPQEMALTDARRAMGMFSMEAVNKRILGVVENMSYFTPDDAPDKKYRLFGEGGGQTLSKEYNVPFLGELPLNPALMQHIDQGNITATSPELAPYYPVASALAQQVSMLQITK
;
A
#
# COMPACT_ATOMS: atom_id res chain seq x y z
N MET A 1 -10.02 11.64 21.14
CA MET A 1 -10.48 10.27 21.45
C MET A 1 -9.95 9.21 20.46
N ILE A 2 -10.13 9.33 19.15
CA ILE A 2 -9.63 8.33 18.16
C ILE A 2 -8.10 8.20 18.23
N SER A 3 -7.38 9.28 18.32
CA SER A 3 -5.91 9.31 18.40
C SER A 3 -5.37 8.62 19.67
N SER A 4 -6.05 8.71 20.80
CA SER A 4 -5.62 8.04 22.04
C SER A 4 -5.90 6.54 22.00
N ALA A 5 -7.05 6.11 21.46
CA ALA A 5 -7.36 4.70 21.28
C ALA A 5 -6.36 4.03 20.34
N PHE A 6 -6.03 4.70 19.23
CA PHE A 6 -5.04 4.18 18.29
C PHE A 6 -3.64 4.04 18.91
N LYS A 7 -3.23 5.04 19.69
CA LYS A 7 -1.96 4.96 20.44
C LYS A 7 -1.93 3.76 21.37
N GLN A 8 -3.03 3.49 22.07
CA GLN A 8 -3.17 2.32 22.93
C GLN A 8 -3.07 1.02 22.10
N PHE A 9 -3.76 0.92 20.95
CA PHE A 9 -3.65 -0.25 20.09
C PHE A 9 -2.21 -0.54 19.66
N VAL A 10 -1.44 0.48 19.31
CA VAL A 10 -0.07 0.28 18.83
C VAL A 10 0.91 0.03 19.98
N GLN A 11 0.76 0.72 21.13
CA GLN A 11 1.74 0.70 22.20
C GLN A 11 1.44 -0.31 23.32
N ASP A 12 0.15 -0.56 23.61
CA ASP A 12 -0.29 -1.38 24.72
C ASP A 12 -0.69 -2.80 24.27
N THR A 13 -0.64 -3.10 22.97
CA THR A 13 -0.86 -4.45 22.44
C THR A 13 0.44 -5.24 22.45
N ASP A 14 0.40 -6.46 23.01
CA ASP A 14 1.48 -7.43 22.86
C ASP A 14 1.40 -8.06 21.46
N TRP A 15 2.26 -7.58 20.57
CA TRP A 15 2.34 -8.06 19.19
C TRP A 15 3.17 -9.34 19.04
N GLY A 16 3.84 -9.80 20.10
CA GLY A 16 4.80 -10.90 20.03
C GLY A 16 6.01 -10.56 19.14
N ASP A 17 6.67 -11.60 18.62
CA ASP A 17 7.81 -11.47 17.72
C ASP A 17 7.33 -11.24 16.29
N LEU A 18 7.33 -10.00 15.83
CA LEU A 18 6.93 -9.60 14.46
C LEU A 18 8.13 -9.07 13.68
N ASP A 19 8.29 -9.54 12.44
CA ASP A 19 9.20 -8.93 11.46
C ASP A 19 8.62 -7.62 10.91
N TYR A 20 7.29 -7.59 10.66
CA TYR A 20 6.57 -6.45 10.09
C TYR A 20 5.22 -6.26 10.76
N LEU A 21 4.89 -5.02 11.08
CA LEU A 21 3.54 -4.59 11.44
C LEU A 21 3.02 -3.67 10.32
N ILE A 22 1.97 -4.11 9.63
CA ILE A 22 1.33 -3.33 8.57
C ILE A 22 0.06 -2.69 9.13
N ILE A 23 -0.05 -1.38 8.95
CA ILE A 23 -1.17 -0.59 9.44
C ILE A 23 -1.94 -0.07 8.23
N ASP A 24 -3.18 -0.53 8.08
CA ASP A 24 -4.10 -0.01 7.07
C ASP A 24 -4.74 1.28 7.60
N LEU A 25 -4.48 2.39 6.91
CA LEU A 25 -4.98 3.71 7.30
C LEU A 25 -6.40 3.92 6.74
N PRO A 26 -7.28 4.58 7.50
CA PRO A 26 -8.56 5.01 6.97
C PRO A 26 -8.37 5.94 5.75
N PRO A 27 -9.34 6.01 4.83
CA PRO A 27 -9.20 6.83 3.62
C PRO A 27 -9.13 8.33 3.94
N GLY A 28 -8.45 9.06 3.05
CA GLY A 28 -8.33 10.52 3.11
C GLY A 28 -7.01 11.02 3.69
N THR A 29 -6.92 12.34 3.88
CA THR A 29 -5.75 13.06 4.37
C THR A 29 -6.10 14.00 5.53
N GLY A 30 -7.11 13.64 6.32
CA GLY A 30 -7.63 14.45 7.40
C GLY A 30 -6.81 14.37 8.70
N ASP A 31 -7.30 15.06 9.73
CA ASP A 31 -6.62 15.18 11.03
C ASP A 31 -6.38 13.83 11.71
N VAL A 32 -7.22 12.85 11.46
CA VAL A 32 -7.07 11.50 12.05
C VAL A 32 -5.83 10.81 11.51
N GLN A 33 -5.65 10.80 10.18
CA GLN A 33 -4.46 10.21 9.54
C GLN A 33 -3.20 10.96 9.95
N LEU A 34 -3.25 12.29 9.94
CA LEU A 34 -2.13 13.13 10.34
C LEU A 34 -1.71 12.87 11.80
N SER A 35 -2.67 12.88 12.71
CA SER A 35 -2.43 12.58 14.13
C SER A 35 -1.84 11.18 14.33
N LEU A 36 -2.33 10.20 13.59
CA LEU A 36 -1.87 8.82 13.65
C LEU A 36 -0.40 8.73 13.22
N VAL A 37 -0.09 9.27 12.05
CA VAL A 37 1.26 9.22 11.46
C VAL A 37 2.29 9.98 12.31
N GLN A 38 1.89 11.05 12.98
CA GLN A 38 2.76 11.81 13.88
C GLN A 38 3.07 11.07 15.19
N ASN A 39 2.12 10.26 15.70
CA ASN A 39 2.24 9.62 17.01
C ASN A 39 2.80 8.18 16.94
N VAL A 40 2.93 7.60 15.74
CA VAL A 40 3.45 6.24 15.56
C VAL A 40 4.83 6.27 14.91
N PRO A 41 5.81 5.50 15.43
CA PRO A 41 7.15 5.42 14.85
C PRO A 41 7.14 4.56 13.58
N LEU A 42 6.50 5.06 12.51
CA LEU A 42 6.45 4.37 11.23
C LEU A 42 7.82 4.34 10.56
N THR A 43 8.23 3.18 10.06
CA THR A 43 9.42 3.00 9.22
C THR A 43 9.26 3.72 7.87
N GLY A 44 8.05 3.73 7.34
CA GLY A 44 7.69 4.43 6.12
C GLY A 44 6.24 4.14 5.73
N VAL A 45 5.82 4.67 4.61
CA VAL A 45 4.47 4.53 4.08
C VAL A 45 4.49 3.99 2.65
N VAL A 46 3.47 3.23 2.31
CA VAL A 46 3.22 2.74 0.94
C VAL A 46 1.97 3.42 0.43
N ILE A 47 2.04 3.97 -0.77
CA ILE A 47 0.89 4.56 -1.43
C ILE A 47 0.26 3.51 -2.35
N VAL A 48 -1.00 3.21 -2.11
CA VAL A 48 -1.79 2.31 -2.98
C VAL A 48 -2.81 3.16 -3.73
N THR A 49 -2.83 3.03 -5.05
CA THR A 49 -3.76 3.77 -5.92
C THR A 49 -4.27 2.87 -7.04
N THR A 50 -5.31 3.30 -7.72
CA THR A 50 -5.71 2.74 -9.01
C THR A 50 -5.26 3.68 -10.14
N PRO A 51 -5.23 3.24 -11.42
CA PRO A 51 -4.76 4.10 -12.52
C PRO A 51 -5.69 5.27 -12.87
N GLN A 52 -6.89 5.36 -12.26
CA GLN A 52 -7.85 6.43 -12.51
C GLN A 52 -7.37 7.79 -11.99
N GLU A 53 -7.60 8.85 -12.75
CA GLU A 53 -7.14 10.22 -12.41
C GLU A 53 -7.70 10.73 -11.06
N MET A 54 -8.93 10.34 -10.71
CA MET A 54 -9.49 10.70 -9.39
C MET A 54 -8.69 10.07 -8.25
N ALA A 55 -8.36 8.78 -8.37
CA ALA A 55 -7.54 8.09 -7.37
C ALA A 55 -6.12 8.65 -7.30
N LEU A 56 -5.53 8.98 -8.45
CA LEU A 56 -4.21 9.62 -8.53
C LEU A 56 -4.21 11.00 -7.88
N THR A 57 -5.30 11.76 -7.99
CA THR A 57 -5.44 13.06 -7.32
C THR A 57 -5.42 12.89 -5.80
N ASP A 58 -6.12 11.89 -5.26
CA ASP A 58 -6.10 11.60 -3.82
C ASP A 58 -4.74 11.05 -3.36
N ALA A 59 -4.11 10.21 -4.17
CA ALA A 59 -2.76 9.73 -3.91
C ALA A 59 -1.73 10.89 -3.87
N ARG A 60 -1.82 11.87 -4.78
CA ARG A 60 -0.97 13.08 -4.74
C ARG A 60 -1.16 13.88 -3.46
N ARG A 61 -2.41 14.02 -2.97
CA ARG A 61 -2.68 14.67 -1.67
C ARG A 61 -2.03 13.93 -0.52
N ALA A 62 -2.15 12.59 -0.50
CA ALA A 62 -1.52 11.77 0.52
C ALA A 62 0.01 11.89 0.48
N MET A 63 0.62 11.81 -0.70
CA MET A 63 2.08 11.99 -0.86
C MET A 63 2.54 13.37 -0.39
N GLY A 64 1.78 14.42 -0.73
CA GLY A 64 2.04 15.78 -0.24
C GLY A 64 2.01 15.84 1.29
N MET A 65 1.00 15.23 1.93
CA MET A 65 0.89 15.18 3.38
C MET A 65 2.10 14.48 4.03
N PHE A 66 2.50 13.31 3.53
CA PHE A 66 3.64 12.56 4.08
C PHE A 66 4.98 13.26 3.88
N SER A 67 5.10 14.11 2.85
CA SER A 67 6.29 14.90 2.54
C SER A 67 6.37 16.21 3.32
N MET A 68 5.31 16.62 4.02
CA MET A 68 5.34 17.84 4.85
C MET A 68 6.39 17.71 5.95
N GLU A 69 7.12 18.80 6.25
CA GLU A 69 8.17 18.82 7.28
C GLU A 69 7.65 18.35 8.67
N ALA A 70 6.42 18.73 9.02
CA ALA A 70 5.78 18.33 10.28
C ALA A 70 5.45 16.82 10.36
N VAL A 71 5.39 16.12 9.25
CA VAL A 71 5.11 14.67 9.16
C VAL A 71 6.38 13.90 8.83
N ASN A 72 7.08 14.31 7.78
CA ASN A 72 8.36 13.82 7.31
C ASN A 72 8.48 12.28 7.35
N LYS A 73 7.50 11.60 6.75
CA LYS A 73 7.53 10.13 6.63
C LYS A 73 8.00 9.72 5.26
N ARG A 74 8.96 8.80 5.23
CA ARG A 74 9.50 8.28 3.98
C ARG A 74 8.43 7.50 3.23
N ILE A 75 8.24 7.80 1.95
CA ILE A 75 7.41 7.02 1.05
C ILE A 75 8.28 5.89 0.48
N LEU A 76 7.92 4.65 0.84
CA LEU A 76 8.65 3.43 0.43
C LEU A 76 8.38 3.05 -1.01
N GLY A 77 7.25 3.49 -1.54
CA GLY A 77 6.90 3.30 -2.94
C GLY A 77 5.41 3.38 -3.20
N VAL A 78 5.08 3.18 -4.48
CA VAL A 78 3.72 3.19 -5.02
C VAL A 78 3.35 1.80 -5.52
N VAL A 79 2.16 1.34 -5.18
CA VAL A 79 1.51 0.14 -5.73
C VAL A 79 0.32 0.58 -6.57
N GLU A 80 0.23 0.12 -7.81
CA GLU A 80 -0.96 0.31 -8.64
C GLU A 80 -1.86 -0.91 -8.52
N ASN A 81 -2.99 -0.74 -7.84
CA ASN A 81 -3.99 -1.78 -7.65
C ASN A 81 -5.05 -1.74 -8.75
N MET A 82 -5.69 -2.88 -9.02
CA MET A 82 -6.70 -3.03 -10.08
C MET A 82 -6.17 -2.59 -11.46
N SER A 83 -4.87 -2.74 -11.70
CA SER A 83 -4.19 -2.29 -12.92
C SER A 83 -4.67 -3.01 -14.17
N TYR A 84 -5.06 -4.25 -14.03
CA TYR A 84 -5.56 -5.07 -15.12
C TYR A 84 -6.46 -6.20 -14.63
N PHE A 85 -7.29 -6.70 -15.53
CA PHE A 85 -8.07 -7.92 -15.39
C PHE A 85 -7.64 -8.93 -16.44
N THR A 86 -7.49 -10.20 -16.05
CA THR A 86 -7.20 -11.32 -16.95
C THR A 86 -8.37 -12.31 -16.87
N PRO A 87 -9.14 -12.51 -17.96
CA PRO A 87 -10.20 -13.50 -17.98
C PRO A 87 -9.65 -14.93 -17.96
N ASP A 88 -10.38 -15.85 -17.35
CA ASP A 88 -9.99 -17.27 -17.28
C ASP A 88 -9.95 -17.95 -18.66
N ASP A 89 -10.81 -17.53 -19.59
CA ASP A 89 -10.89 -18.02 -20.97
C ASP A 89 -9.83 -17.37 -21.90
N ALA A 90 -9.11 -16.37 -21.44
CA ALA A 90 -8.09 -15.67 -22.21
C ALA A 90 -6.90 -15.24 -21.30
N PRO A 91 -6.13 -16.19 -20.74
CA PRO A 91 -5.10 -15.91 -19.73
C PRO A 91 -3.94 -15.04 -20.23
N ASP A 92 -3.74 -14.96 -21.53
CA ASP A 92 -2.70 -14.12 -22.15
C ASP A 92 -3.15 -12.66 -22.37
N LYS A 93 -4.45 -12.36 -22.14
CA LYS A 93 -5.00 -11.02 -22.37
C LYS A 93 -5.15 -10.25 -21.04
N LYS A 94 -4.62 -9.04 -21.03
CA LYS A 94 -4.80 -8.08 -19.93
C LYS A 94 -5.71 -6.95 -20.39
N TYR A 95 -6.82 -6.77 -19.68
CA TYR A 95 -7.74 -5.66 -19.90
C TYR A 95 -7.50 -4.59 -18.84
N ARG A 96 -7.13 -3.39 -19.26
CA ARG A 96 -6.87 -2.25 -18.37
C ARG A 96 -8.15 -1.41 -18.22
N LEU A 97 -9.05 -1.90 -17.38
CA LEU A 97 -10.41 -1.36 -17.21
C LEU A 97 -10.43 0.07 -16.65
N PHE A 98 -9.42 0.45 -15.90
CA PHE A 98 -9.35 1.73 -15.18
C PHE A 98 -8.26 2.67 -15.70
N GLY A 99 -7.67 2.40 -16.85
CA GLY A 99 -6.53 3.13 -17.39
C GLY A 99 -5.21 2.39 -17.21
N GLU A 100 -4.11 3.06 -17.49
CA GLU A 100 -2.78 2.43 -17.52
C GLU A 100 -1.69 3.37 -17.00
N GLY A 101 -0.78 2.83 -16.17
CA GLY A 101 0.47 3.48 -15.82
C GLY A 101 0.36 4.71 -14.90
N GLY A 102 -0.80 4.93 -14.28
CA GLY A 102 -0.99 6.04 -13.36
C GLY A 102 -0.06 5.97 -12.14
N GLY A 103 0.09 4.78 -11.54
CA GLY A 103 1.00 4.56 -10.42
C GLY A 103 2.47 4.74 -10.80
N GLN A 104 2.86 4.33 -12.00
CA GLN A 104 4.23 4.59 -12.51
C GLN A 104 4.48 6.08 -12.73
N THR A 105 3.49 6.80 -13.24
CA THR A 105 3.57 8.24 -13.43
C THR A 105 3.75 8.94 -12.09
N LEU A 106 2.94 8.57 -11.09
CA LEU A 106 3.02 9.10 -9.74
C LEU A 106 4.39 8.80 -9.08
N SER A 107 4.90 7.59 -9.25
CA SER A 107 6.22 7.18 -8.77
C SER A 107 7.34 8.07 -9.33
N LYS A 108 7.31 8.36 -10.64
CA LYS A 108 8.27 9.26 -11.30
C LYS A 108 8.13 10.70 -10.83
N GLU A 109 6.89 11.19 -10.71
CA GLU A 109 6.57 12.56 -10.28
C GLU A 109 7.17 12.88 -8.91
N TYR A 110 7.12 11.92 -7.98
CA TYR A 110 7.63 12.07 -6.61
C TYR A 110 9.02 11.47 -6.38
N ASN A 111 9.65 10.90 -7.41
CA ASN A 111 10.96 10.24 -7.34
C ASN A 111 11.00 9.16 -6.24
N VAL A 112 9.97 8.30 -6.19
CA VAL A 112 9.85 7.17 -5.27
C VAL A 112 9.76 5.85 -6.04
N PRO A 113 10.09 4.69 -5.45
CA PRO A 113 10.00 3.41 -6.13
C PRO A 113 8.58 3.08 -6.60
N PHE A 114 8.45 2.50 -7.79
CA PHE A 114 7.25 1.78 -8.21
C PHE A 114 7.38 0.32 -7.78
N LEU A 115 6.54 -0.13 -6.86
CA LEU A 115 6.63 -1.46 -6.26
C LEU A 115 5.98 -2.54 -7.13
N GLY A 116 5.01 -2.17 -7.95
CA GLY A 116 4.38 -3.08 -8.90
C GLY A 116 2.90 -2.83 -9.15
N GLU A 117 2.37 -3.62 -10.06
CA GLU A 117 0.97 -3.66 -10.46
C GLU A 117 0.28 -4.88 -9.85
N LEU A 118 -0.93 -4.69 -9.34
CA LEU A 118 -1.78 -5.78 -8.84
C LEU A 118 -3.02 -5.92 -9.73
N PRO A 119 -3.43 -7.17 -10.06
CA PRO A 119 -4.62 -7.40 -10.87
C PRO A 119 -5.91 -7.17 -10.09
N LEU A 120 -6.98 -6.87 -10.80
CA LEU A 120 -8.35 -7.12 -10.35
C LEU A 120 -8.58 -8.65 -10.43
N ASN A 121 -8.72 -9.31 -9.29
CA ASN A 121 -8.88 -10.76 -9.20
C ASN A 121 -10.16 -11.12 -8.43
N PRO A 122 -11.26 -11.49 -9.13
CA PRO A 122 -12.53 -11.87 -8.50
C PRO A 122 -12.42 -13.11 -7.60
N ALA A 123 -11.59 -14.09 -7.98
CA ALA A 123 -11.40 -15.30 -7.17
C ALA A 123 -10.72 -14.98 -5.84
N LEU A 124 -9.70 -14.12 -5.86
CA LEU A 124 -9.06 -13.64 -4.63
C LEU A 124 -10.06 -12.94 -3.71
N MET A 125 -10.89 -12.03 -4.27
CA MET A 125 -11.92 -11.33 -3.50
C MET A 125 -12.87 -12.32 -2.82
N GLN A 126 -13.37 -13.32 -3.56
CA GLN A 126 -14.26 -14.33 -3.03
C GLN A 126 -13.61 -15.16 -1.91
N HIS A 127 -12.35 -15.56 -2.06
CA HIS A 127 -11.61 -16.31 -1.03
C HIS A 127 -11.36 -15.48 0.22
N ILE A 128 -11.06 -14.18 0.08
CA ILE A 128 -10.92 -13.27 1.21
C ILE A 128 -12.23 -13.14 1.98
N ASP A 129 -13.34 -12.91 1.28
CA ASP A 129 -14.68 -12.78 1.90
C ASP A 129 -15.11 -14.03 2.67
N GLN A 130 -14.67 -15.21 2.21
CA GLN A 130 -14.91 -16.49 2.86
C GLN A 130 -13.92 -16.85 3.97
N GLY A 131 -12.86 -16.06 4.15
CA GLY A 131 -11.75 -16.35 5.08
C GLY A 131 -10.90 -17.56 4.66
N ASN A 132 -10.93 -17.95 3.39
CA ASN A 132 -10.25 -19.14 2.85
C ASN A 132 -8.88 -18.83 2.24
N ILE A 133 -8.31 -17.66 2.50
CA ILE A 133 -7.00 -17.27 1.98
C ILE A 133 -5.89 -17.70 2.94
N THR A 134 -4.81 -18.26 2.39
CA THR A 134 -3.58 -18.59 3.12
C THR A 134 -2.38 -18.01 2.39
N ALA A 135 -1.23 -17.91 3.07
CA ALA A 135 -0.01 -17.39 2.45
C ALA A 135 0.44 -18.17 1.20
N THR A 136 -0.04 -19.39 0.99
CA THR A 136 0.31 -20.24 -0.17
C THR A 136 -0.78 -20.27 -1.25
N SER A 137 -1.84 -19.48 -1.09
CA SER A 137 -2.94 -19.44 -2.07
C SER A 137 -2.45 -18.94 -3.42
N PRO A 138 -2.76 -19.63 -4.53
CA PRO A 138 -2.25 -19.30 -5.87
C PRO A 138 -2.63 -17.89 -6.34
N GLU A 139 -3.77 -17.39 -5.88
CA GLU A 139 -4.30 -16.06 -6.21
C GLU A 139 -3.38 -14.94 -5.70
N LEU A 140 -2.51 -15.24 -4.72
CA LEU A 140 -1.52 -14.30 -4.19
C LEU A 140 -0.23 -14.23 -5.02
N ALA A 141 -0.06 -15.06 -6.03
CA ALA A 141 1.16 -15.05 -6.86
C ALA A 141 1.54 -13.66 -7.39
N PRO A 142 0.63 -12.80 -7.86
CA PRO A 142 0.96 -11.44 -8.30
C PRO A 142 1.40 -10.50 -7.16
N TYR A 143 1.10 -10.85 -5.91
CA TYR A 143 1.41 -10.01 -4.74
C TYR A 143 2.84 -10.24 -4.23
N TYR A 144 3.43 -11.42 -4.43
CA TYR A 144 4.77 -11.72 -3.94
C TYR A 144 5.87 -10.78 -4.47
N PRO A 145 5.91 -10.43 -5.77
CA PRO A 145 6.90 -9.47 -6.26
C PRO A 145 6.77 -8.10 -5.58
N VAL A 146 5.55 -7.64 -5.35
CA VAL A 146 5.26 -6.35 -4.67
C VAL A 146 5.71 -6.41 -3.21
N ALA A 147 5.38 -7.49 -2.49
CA ALA A 147 5.80 -7.71 -1.12
C ALA A 147 7.34 -7.78 -1.01
N SER A 148 8.00 -8.49 -1.93
CA SER A 148 9.46 -8.58 -1.98
C SER A 148 10.12 -7.22 -2.25
N ALA A 149 9.58 -6.45 -3.18
CA ALA A 149 10.06 -5.10 -3.48
C ALA A 149 9.92 -4.18 -2.26
N LEU A 150 8.79 -4.27 -1.53
CA LEU A 150 8.58 -3.51 -0.30
C LEU A 150 9.57 -3.92 0.79
N ALA A 151 9.76 -5.21 1.02
CA ALA A 151 10.72 -5.73 2.01
C ALA A 151 12.15 -5.25 1.70
N GLN A 152 12.56 -5.21 0.43
CA GLN A 152 13.84 -4.64 0.02
C GLN A 152 13.96 -3.16 0.38
N GLN A 153 12.91 -2.35 0.15
CA GLN A 153 12.91 -0.93 0.53
C GLN A 153 13.08 -0.74 2.04
N VAL A 154 12.41 -1.55 2.85
CA VAL A 154 12.55 -1.52 4.32
C VAL A 154 13.97 -1.92 4.74
N SER A 155 14.52 -3.00 4.17
CA SER A 155 15.86 -3.49 4.49
C SER A 155 16.95 -2.45 4.17
N MET A 156 16.83 -1.73 3.06
CA MET A 156 17.78 -0.66 2.71
C MET A 156 17.80 0.46 3.74
N LEU A 157 16.69 0.73 4.44
CA LEU A 157 16.64 1.74 5.50
C LEU A 157 17.37 1.32 6.78
N GLN A 158 17.43 0.03 7.06
CA GLN A 158 18.13 -0.49 8.25
C GLN A 158 19.65 -0.46 8.06
N ILE A 159 20.14 -0.58 6.84
CA ILE A 159 21.57 -0.57 6.52
C ILE A 159 22.15 0.86 6.59
N THR A 160 21.31 1.88 6.43
CA THR A 160 21.75 3.30 6.36
C THR A 160 21.77 3.98 7.75
N LYS A 161 21.47 3.28 8.84
CA LYS A 161 21.61 3.72 10.23
C LYS A 161 22.92 3.27 10.81
#